data_12b792fdf68ab8e5db627d1beeb4d8e0
#
_entry.id   12b792fdf68ab8e5db627d1beeb4d8e0
#
_cell.length_a   1.000
_cell.length_b   1.000
_cell.length_c   1.000
_cell.angle_alpha   90.00
_cell.angle_beta   90.00
_cell.angle_gamma   90.00
#
_symmetry.space_group_name_H-M   'P 1'
#
loop_
_entity.id
_entity.type
_entity.pdbx_description
1 polymer ?
#
loop_
_entity_poly.entity_id
_entity_poly.type
_entity_poly.pdbx_seq_one_letter_code
_entity_poly.pdbx_strand_id
1 'polypeptide(L)'
;MKYIFMAGAPGSKWSSVSKNIYYSPDVDRSDYSDARTYWHDAPGTLELMHMGAYFDPGMEFDLPEDLTTLSRAELERRFDEPFSGTGVRIVKSHIFCHNIEFIRHTWPDCPIILVHRGDDACLGWWVKCGHFNITYPSYNKYYKDLRQMAVEIKRQNADMRQHWDLASFVYDNVGLCERLGIAIPPEQYRQTYADNKVRVKVL
;
A
#
# COMPACT_ATOMS: atom_id res chain seq x y z
N MET A 1 11.86 -13.19 6.02
CA MET A 1 10.78 -12.25 5.60
C MET A 1 10.37 -12.58 4.17
N LYS A 2 9.10 -12.89 3.95
CA LYS A 2 8.56 -13.20 2.61
C LYS A 2 7.76 -12.01 2.04
N TYR A 3 7.02 -11.34 2.90
CA TYR A 3 6.18 -10.21 2.53
C TYR A 3 6.58 -8.94 3.27
N ILE A 4 6.34 -7.81 2.62
CA ILE A 4 6.17 -6.50 3.23
C ILE A 4 4.73 -6.10 2.98
N PHE A 5 3.93 -6.07 4.04
CA PHE A 5 2.56 -5.59 3.96
C PHE A 5 2.52 -4.07 4.01
N MET A 6 1.65 -3.46 3.23
CA MET A 6 1.48 -2.01 3.25
C MET A 6 0.00 -1.65 3.39
N ALA A 7 -0.31 -0.93 4.45
CA ALA A 7 -1.64 -0.43 4.76
C ALA A 7 -1.68 1.09 4.69
N GLY A 8 -2.76 1.63 4.15
CA GLY A 8 -2.98 3.07 4.09
C GLY A 8 -4.34 3.39 3.48
N ALA A 9 -5.00 4.42 3.98
CA ALA A 9 -6.28 4.85 3.43
C ALA A 9 -6.15 5.36 1.99
N PRO A 10 -7.22 5.31 1.18
CA PRO A 10 -7.24 5.94 -0.15
C PRO A 10 -6.77 7.40 -0.08
N GLY A 11 -5.83 7.78 -0.95
CA GLY A 11 -5.22 9.11 -0.93
C GLY A 11 -4.12 9.34 0.12
N SER A 12 -3.72 8.31 0.85
CA SER A 12 -2.59 8.36 1.81
C SER A 12 -1.22 8.57 1.16
N LYS A 13 -1.13 8.44 -0.16
CA LYS A 13 0.11 8.44 -0.94
C LYS A 13 1.01 7.22 -0.68
N TRP A 14 0.44 6.11 -0.29
CA TRP A 14 1.20 4.88 -0.06
C TRP A 14 2.04 4.43 -1.26
N SER A 15 1.59 4.71 -2.50
CA SER A 15 2.35 4.38 -3.71
C SER A 15 3.70 5.08 -3.76
N SER A 16 3.79 6.33 -3.27
CA SER A 16 5.07 7.04 -3.16
C SER A 16 5.98 6.40 -2.12
N VAL A 17 5.41 5.89 -1.02
CA VAL A 17 6.16 5.15 0.01
C VAL A 17 6.63 3.81 -0.54
N SER A 18 5.75 3.07 -1.25
CA SER A 18 6.11 1.82 -1.92
C SER A 18 7.27 2.02 -2.90
N LYS A 19 7.26 3.10 -3.67
CA LYS A 19 8.31 3.43 -4.63
C LYS A 19 9.69 3.55 -3.98
N ASN A 20 9.77 4.01 -2.73
CA ASN A 20 11.02 4.14 -2.00
C ASN A 20 11.74 2.80 -1.76
N ILE A 21 11.02 1.71 -1.71
CA ILE A 21 11.56 0.37 -1.43
C ILE A 21 11.49 -0.58 -2.62
N TYR A 22 10.67 -0.28 -3.61
CA TYR A 22 10.39 -1.18 -4.74
C TYR A 22 11.64 -1.57 -5.54
N TYR A 23 12.59 -0.64 -5.67
CA TYR A 23 13.82 -0.88 -6.40
C TYR A 23 14.96 -1.45 -5.55
N SER A 24 14.68 -1.86 -4.31
CA SER A 24 15.63 -2.64 -3.53
C SER A 24 15.99 -3.93 -4.28
N PRO A 25 17.27 -4.34 -4.31
CA PRO A 25 17.68 -5.62 -4.88
C PRO A 25 16.99 -6.84 -4.26
N ASP A 26 16.52 -6.71 -3.02
CA ASP A 26 15.86 -7.80 -2.29
C ASP A 26 14.37 -7.95 -2.63
N VAL A 27 13.79 -6.99 -3.36
CA VAL A 27 12.36 -6.96 -3.68
C VAL A 27 12.07 -7.70 -4.98
N ASP A 28 11.09 -8.62 -4.93
CA ASP A 28 10.54 -9.26 -6.12
C ASP A 28 9.69 -8.23 -6.89
N ARG A 29 10.09 -7.95 -8.13
CA ARG A 29 9.44 -6.98 -9.03
C ARG A 29 8.69 -7.66 -10.17
N SER A 30 8.51 -8.96 -10.11
CA SER A 30 7.83 -9.72 -11.15
C SER A 30 6.31 -9.53 -11.14
N ASP A 31 5.77 -8.81 -10.15
CA ASP A 31 4.38 -8.35 -10.13
C ASP A 31 4.07 -7.31 -11.20
N TYR A 32 5.09 -6.69 -11.78
CA TYR A 32 4.92 -5.73 -12.86
C TYR A 32 4.25 -6.37 -14.08
N SER A 33 3.20 -5.75 -14.55
CA SER A 33 2.50 -6.14 -15.78
C SER A 33 1.83 -4.93 -16.39
N ASP A 34 1.95 -4.74 -17.69
CA ASP A 34 1.25 -3.69 -18.43
C ASP A 34 -0.27 -3.79 -18.27
N ALA A 35 -0.80 -4.99 -18.08
CA ALA A 35 -2.22 -5.22 -17.83
C ALA A 35 -2.69 -4.73 -16.45
N ARG A 36 -1.78 -4.52 -15.50
CA ARG A 36 -2.07 -4.06 -14.12
C ARG A 36 -1.81 -2.58 -13.93
N THR A 37 -1.55 -1.88 -14.98
CA THR A 37 -1.19 -0.47 -14.93
C THR A 37 -2.39 0.37 -14.55
N TYR A 38 -2.49 0.69 -13.29
CA TYR A 38 -3.19 1.88 -12.86
C TYR A 38 -2.24 3.06 -13.10
N TRP A 39 -2.34 3.60 -14.30
CA TRP A 39 -1.58 4.78 -14.67
C TRP A 39 -2.15 5.97 -13.91
N HIS A 40 -1.41 6.48 -12.97
CA HIS A 40 -1.62 7.83 -12.50
C HIS A 40 -0.80 8.73 -13.41
N ASP A 41 -1.49 9.41 -14.26
CA ASP A 41 -0.92 10.50 -15.00
C ASP A 41 -0.55 11.64 -14.04
N ALA A 42 0.70 11.64 -13.56
CA ALA A 42 1.32 12.92 -13.27
C ALA A 42 1.45 13.60 -14.63
N PRO A 43 0.90 14.81 -14.87
CA PRO A 43 0.68 15.35 -16.19
C PRO A 43 1.86 15.15 -17.15
N GLY A 44 1.68 14.29 -18.15
CA GLY A 44 2.68 14.00 -19.17
C GLY A 44 3.74 12.95 -18.84
N THR A 45 3.66 12.26 -17.72
CA THR A 45 4.50 11.11 -17.42
C THR A 45 3.64 9.88 -17.17
N LEU A 46 3.71 8.91 -18.06
CA LEU A 46 3.12 7.59 -17.87
C LEU A 46 3.92 6.83 -16.79
N GLU A 47 4.01 7.37 -15.57
CA GLU A 47 4.68 6.71 -14.47
C GLU A 47 3.75 5.71 -13.80
N LEU A 48 4.16 4.46 -13.77
CA LEU A 48 3.51 3.43 -12.97
C LEU A 48 3.57 3.82 -11.48
N MET A 49 2.42 4.11 -10.89
CA MET A 49 2.32 4.55 -9.49
C MET A 49 2.07 3.40 -8.52
N HIS A 50 1.58 2.25 -8.98
CA HIS A 50 1.30 1.09 -8.15
C HIS A 50 2.43 0.06 -8.24
N MET A 51 3.52 0.36 -7.56
CA MET A 51 4.63 -0.59 -7.38
C MET A 51 4.31 -1.49 -6.18
N GLY A 52 4.43 -2.80 -6.39
CA GLY A 52 3.93 -3.82 -5.48
C GLY A 52 2.47 -4.21 -5.77
N ALA A 53 2.12 -5.46 -5.48
CA ALA A 53 0.81 -6.00 -5.79
C ALA A 53 -0.29 -5.36 -4.92
N TYR A 54 -1.35 -4.91 -5.57
CA TYR A 54 -2.46 -4.19 -4.96
C TYR A 54 -3.70 -5.08 -4.88
N PHE A 55 -4.15 -5.29 -3.67
CA PHE A 55 -5.30 -6.13 -3.33
C PHE A 55 -6.36 -5.28 -2.65
N ASP A 56 -7.60 -5.39 -3.11
CA ASP A 56 -8.77 -4.83 -2.43
C ASP A 56 -10.02 -5.59 -2.87
N PRO A 57 -11.11 -5.57 -2.09
CA PRO A 57 -12.37 -6.17 -2.52
C PRO A 57 -12.84 -5.64 -3.87
N GLY A 58 -13.07 -6.57 -4.81
CA GLY A 58 -13.50 -6.24 -6.16
C GLY A 58 -12.42 -5.69 -7.10
N MET A 59 -11.15 -5.73 -6.70
CA MET A 59 -10.01 -5.39 -7.55
C MET A 59 -9.49 -6.62 -8.31
N GLU A 60 -8.50 -6.43 -9.19
CA GLU A 60 -7.86 -7.52 -9.95
C GLU A 60 -7.39 -8.64 -9.03
N PHE A 61 -6.77 -8.29 -7.91
CA PHE A 61 -6.45 -9.23 -6.84
C PHE A 61 -7.48 -9.03 -5.72
N ASP A 62 -8.52 -9.83 -5.77
CA ASP A 62 -9.64 -9.72 -4.85
C ASP A 62 -9.32 -10.33 -3.48
N LEU A 63 -9.65 -9.58 -2.43
CA LEU A 63 -9.61 -10.03 -1.04
C LEU A 63 -10.94 -9.70 -0.36
N PRO A 64 -11.41 -10.54 0.59
CA PRO A 64 -12.53 -10.15 1.44
C PRO A 64 -12.11 -9.01 2.40
N GLU A 65 -13.06 -8.16 2.80
CA GLU A 65 -12.81 -7.09 3.79
C GLU A 65 -12.27 -7.65 5.12
N ASP A 66 -12.79 -8.79 5.55
CA ASP A 66 -12.35 -9.53 6.73
C ASP A 66 -11.45 -10.70 6.32
N LEU A 67 -10.15 -10.54 6.50
CA LEU A 67 -9.15 -11.55 6.17
C LEU A 67 -9.27 -12.82 7.00
N THR A 68 -9.90 -12.76 8.18
CA THR A 68 -10.07 -13.93 9.06
C THR A 68 -10.99 -14.99 8.47
N THR A 69 -11.74 -14.63 7.42
CA THR A 69 -12.62 -15.56 6.68
C THR A 69 -11.85 -16.54 5.79
N LEU A 70 -10.56 -16.31 5.56
CA LEU A 70 -9.69 -17.16 4.76
C LEU A 70 -8.60 -17.81 5.63
N SER A 71 -8.21 -19.01 5.25
CA SER A 71 -7.03 -19.63 5.87
C SER A 71 -5.74 -18.91 5.46
N ARG A 72 -4.70 -19.02 6.33
CA ARG A 72 -3.37 -18.52 6.00
C ARG A 72 -2.87 -19.04 4.64
N ALA A 73 -3.05 -20.33 4.36
CA ALA A 73 -2.61 -20.94 3.11
C ALA A 73 -3.30 -20.33 1.89
N GLU A 74 -4.61 -20.05 1.98
CA GLU A 74 -5.35 -19.40 0.91
C GLU A 74 -4.93 -17.94 0.72
N LEU A 75 -4.69 -17.20 1.80
CA LEU A 75 -4.17 -15.84 1.72
C LEU A 75 -2.77 -15.82 1.08
N GLU A 76 -1.87 -16.72 1.49
CA GLU A 76 -0.54 -16.82 0.90
C GLU A 76 -0.60 -17.17 -0.59
N ARG A 77 -1.48 -18.09 -0.98
CA ARG A 77 -1.71 -18.41 -2.39
C ARG A 77 -2.13 -17.17 -3.20
N ARG A 78 -3.04 -16.36 -2.66
CA ARG A 78 -3.48 -15.11 -3.31
C ARG A 78 -2.37 -14.06 -3.35
N PHE A 79 -1.66 -13.87 -2.25
CA PHE A 79 -0.56 -12.90 -2.20
C PHE A 79 0.60 -13.29 -3.13
N ASP A 80 0.78 -14.56 -3.40
CA ASP A 80 1.81 -15.06 -4.30
C ASP A 80 1.43 -14.98 -5.78
N GLU A 81 0.14 -14.99 -6.10
CA GLU A 81 -0.37 -15.05 -7.46
C GLU A 81 0.22 -14.00 -8.42
N PRO A 82 0.44 -12.73 -8.01
CA PRO A 82 1.05 -11.73 -8.89
C PRO A 82 2.51 -11.98 -9.22
N PHE A 83 3.21 -12.79 -8.44
CA PHE A 83 4.67 -12.88 -8.47
C PHE A 83 5.14 -14.19 -9.09
N SER A 84 6.15 -14.10 -9.96
CA SER A 84 6.83 -15.25 -10.56
C SER A 84 8.32 -15.28 -10.23
N GLY A 85 8.84 -14.25 -9.58
CA GLY A 85 10.24 -14.13 -9.20
C GLY A 85 10.53 -14.59 -7.78
N THR A 86 11.71 -14.24 -7.33
CA THR A 86 12.21 -14.49 -5.97
C THR A 86 12.48 -13.18 -5.25
N GLY A 87 12.46 -13.19 -3.93
CA GLY A 87 12.69 -12.00 -3.11
C GLY A 87 11.49 -11.64 -2.25
N VAL A 88 11.56 -10.49 -1.64
CA VAL A 88 10.51 -9.97 -0.75
C VAL A 88 9.40 -9.38 -1.59
N ARG A 89 8.16 -9.74 -1.31
CA ARG A 89 6.96 -9.32 -2.04
C ARG A 89 6.26 -8.16 -1.35
N ILE A 90 6.06 -7.08 -2.06
CA ILE A 90 5.29 -5.95 -1.54
C ILE A 90 3.82 -6.19 -1.84
N VAL A 91 3.02 -6.37 -0.79
CA VAL A 91 1.59 -6.64 -0.86
C VAL A 91 0.84 -5.47 -0.23
N LYS A 92 -0.02 -4.81 -0.99
CA LYS A 92 -0.72 -3.58 -0.56
C LYS A 92 -2.22 -3.77 -0.57
N SER A 93 -2.87 -3.30 0.49
CA SER A 93 -4.33 -3.23 0.53
C SER A 93 -4.81 -2.15 1.49
N HIS A 94 -5.87 -1.45 1.11
CA HIS A 94 -6.55 -0.51 2.01
C HIS A 94 -7.24 -1.25 3.17
N ILE A 95 -7.76 -2.46 2.94
CA ILE A 95 -8.40 -3.26 3.98
C ILE A 95 -7.42 -3.75 5.05
N PHE A 96 -6.12 -3.73 4.80
CA PHE A 96 -5.13 -4.07 5.83
C PHE A 96 -5.21 -3.13 7.04
N CYS A 97 -5.71 -1.91 6.85
CA CYS A 97 -5.96 -0.99 7.96
C CYS A 97 -6.88 -1.58 9.03
N HIS A 98 -7.84 -2.42 8.63
CA HIS A 98 -8.79 -3.09 9.52
C HIS A 98 -8.29 -4.43 10.06
N ASN A 99 -7.20 -4.97 9.48
CA ASN A 99 -6.71 -6.32 9.73
C ASN A 99 -5.29 -6.36 10.32
N ILE A 100 -4.79 -5.25 10.88
CA ILE A 100 -3.39 -5.11 11.33
C ILE A 100 -3.01 -6.19 12.33
N GLU A 101 -3.82 -6.41 13.38
CA GLU A 101 -3.52 -7.41 14.41
C GLU A 101 -3.56 -8.83 13.85
N PHE A 102 -4.50 -9.12 12.96
CA PHE A 102 -4.57 -10.41 12.29
C PHE A 102 -3.29 -10.67 11.45
N ILE A 103 -2.85 -9.68 10.68
CA ILE A 103 -1.64 -9.80 9.86
C ILE A 103 -0.40 -10.00 10.74
N ARG A 104 -0.24 -9.21 11.81
CA ARG A 104 0.88 -9.33 12.75
C ARG A 104 0.93 -10.71 13.42
N HIS A 105 -0.23 -11.24 13.79
CA HIS A 105 -0.31 -12.55 14.41
C HIS A 105 -0.01 -13.68 13.41
N THR A 106 -0.52 -13.55 12.19
CA THR A 106 -0.41 -14.60 11.17
C THR A 106 1.00 -14.66 10.54
N TRP A 107 1.64 -13.49 10.37
CA TRP A 107 2.99 -13.37 9.77
C TRP A 107 3.91 -12.52 10.66
N PRO A 108 4.31 -13.02 11.83
CA PRO A 108 5.07 -12.23 12.82
C PRO A 108 6.45 -11.79 12.31
N ASP A 109 7.01 -12.48 11.30
CA ASP A 109 8.31 -12.16 10.69
C ASP A 109 8.19 -11.23 9.47
N CYS A 110 6.98 -10.75 9.17
CA CYS A 110 6.72 -9.88 8.02
C CYS A 110 6.29 -8.49 8.50
N PRO A 111 7.03 -7.43 8.18
CA PRO A 111 6.70 -6.09 8.61
C PRO A 111 5.43 -5.57 7.94
N ILE A 112 4.74 -4.68 8.64
CA ILE A 112 3.62 -3.90 8.10
C ILE A 112 4.02 -2.44 8.06
N ILE A 113 3.98 -1.85 6.89
CA ILE A 113 4.16 -0.41 6.71
C ILE A 113 2.80 0.26 6.79
N LEU A 114 2.59 1.07 7.82
CA LEU A 114 1.42 1.93 7.94
C LEU A 114 1.74 3.28 7.30
N VAL A 115 0.90 3.68 6.35
CA VAL A 115 1.01 4.99 5.68
C VAL A 115 -0.20 5.83 6.03
N HIS A 116 0.00 6.77 6.94
CA HIS A 116 -1.05 7.64 7.44
C HIS A 116 -0.94 9.05 6.85
N ARG A 117 -2.08 9.60 6.49
CA ARG A 117 -2.28 10.99 6.13
C ARG A 117 -3.64 11.43 6.66
N GLY A 118 -3.78 12.69 7.11
CA GLY A 118 -5.05 13.18 7.67
C GLY A 118 -6.24 12.99 6.73
N ASP A 119 -7.42 12.77 7.27
CA ASP A 119 -8.62 12.38 6.53
C ASP A 119 -8.94 13.35 5.38
N ASP A 120 -8.95 14.67 5.65
CA ASP A 120 -9.21 15.69 4.61
C ASP A 120 -8.10 15.71 3.55
N ALA A 121 -6.85 15.49 3.94
CA ALA A 121 -5.74 15.45 3.02
C ALA A 121 -5.76 14.21 2.13
N CYS A 122 -6.23 13.07 2.65
CA CYS A 122 -6.48 11.86 1.89
C CYS A 122 -7.58 12.09 0.86
N LEU A 123 -8.73 12.59 1.29
CA LEU A 123 -9.88 12.84 0.43
C LEU A 123 -9.55 13.87 -0.65
N GLY A 124 -8.91 14.98 -0.27
CA GLY A 124 -8.50 16.03 -1.22
C GLY A 124 -7.52 15.51 -2.27
N TRP A 125 -6.59 14.61 -1.89
CA TRP A 125 -5.68 13.98 -2.84
C TRP A 125 -6.41 13.01 -3.77
N TRP A 126 -7.34 12.22 -3.25
CA TRP A 126 -8.17 11.31 -4.03
C TRP A 126 -8.94 12.07 -5.12
N VAL A 127 -9.60 13.16 -4.74
CA VAL A 127 -10.34 14.04 -5.67
C VAL A 127 -9.39 14.63 -6.71
N LYS A 128 -8.25 15.18 -6.27
CA LYS A 128 -7.25 15.79 -7.16
C LYS A 128 -6.70 14.83 -8.21
N CYS A 129 -6.49 13.58 -7.85
CA CYS A 129 -6.01 12.56 -8.76
C CYS A 129 -7.11 12.02 -9.70
N GLY A 130 -8.36 12.48 -9.56
CA GLY A 130 -9.46 12.06 -10.43
C GLY A 130 -9.89 10.60 -10.28
N HIS A 131 -9.61 9.98 -9.14
CA HIS A 131 -9.90 8.56 -8.89
C HIS A 131 -11.37 8.19 -9.01
N PHE A 132 -12.29 9.14 -8.92
CA PHE A 132 -13.70 8.93 -9.23
C PHE A 132 -13.99 8.60 -10.68
N ASN A 133 -13.10 9.01 -11.58
CA ASN A 133 -13.24 8.80 -13.02
C ASN A 133 -12.54 7.53 -13.50
N ILE A 134 -11.78 6.87 -12.63
CA ILE A 134 -11.09 5.64 -12.98
C ILE A 134 -12.08 4.49 -12.93
N THR A 135 -12.15 3.73 -14.01
CA THR A 135 -12.90 2.48 -14.07
C THR A 135 -11.94 1.35 -13.74
N TYR A 136 -12.11 0.77 -12.56
CA TYR A 136 -11.42 -0.45 -12.19
C TYR A 136 -12.13 -1.67 -12.79
N PRO A 137 -11.42 -2.77 -13.11
CA PRO A 137 -12.02 -3.96 -13.73
C PRO A 137 -13.18 -4.54 -12.89
N SER A 138 -12.99 -4.57 -11.59
CA SER A 138 -14.03 -4.94 -10.63
C SER A 138 -14.15 -3.82 -9.61
N TYR A 139 -15.34 -3.31 -9.47
CA TYR A 139 -15.57 -2.05 -8.83
C TYR A 139 -15.89 -2.19 -7.33
N ASN A 140 -15.13 -1.54 -6.49
CA ASN A 140 -15.49 -1.39 -5.09
C ASN A 140 -16.42 -0.17 -4.91
N LYS A 141 -17.54 -0.40 -4.21
CA LYS A 141 -18.67 0.53 -4.06
C LYS A 141 -18.29 1.95 -3.61
N TYR A 142 -17.25 2.10 -2.79
CA TYR A 142 -16.86 3.41 -2.25
C TYR A 142 -15.98 4.24 -3.19
N TYR A 143 -15.41 3.67 -4.23
CA TYR A 143 -14.55 4.42 -5.16
C TYR A 143 -15.29 5.47 -5.99
N LYS A 144 -16.58 5.30 -6.24
CA LYS A 144 -17.43 6.25 -7.00
C LYS A 144 -18.34 7.13 -6.15
N ASP A 145 -18.39 6.89 -4.85
CA ASP A 145 -19.20 7.66 -3.92
C ASP A 145 -18.29 8.42 -2.95
N LEU A 146 -18.24 9.75 -3.14
CA LEU A 146 -17.39 10.64 -2.35
C LEU A 146 -17.73 10.59 -0.85
N ARG A 147 -18.99 10.40 -0.51
CA ARG A 147 -19.41 10.33 0.90
C ARG A 147 -18.98 9.02 1.52
N GLN A 148 -19.17 7.90 0.82
CA GLN A 148 -18.70 6.60 1.26
C GLN A 148 -17.18 6.57 1.35
N MET A 149 -16.48 7.16 0.39
CA MET A 149 -15.02 7.30 0.42
C MET A 149 -14.54 8.09 1.64
N ALA A 150 -15.17 9.19 1.96
CA ALA A 150 -14.81 10.00 3.14
C ALA A 150 -15.02 9.21 4.45
N VAL A 151 -16.12 8.45 4.55
CA VAL A 151 -16.39 7.59 5.70
C VAL A 151 -15.35 6.49 5.82
N GLU A 152 -15.00 5.83 4.71
CA GLU A 152 -14.04 4.75 4.70
C GLU A 152 -12.61 5.23 5.02
N ILE A 153 -12.18 6.35 4.46
CA ILE A 153 -10.90 6.98 4.82
C ILE A 153 -10.82 7.23 6.32
N LYS A 154 -11.86 7.81 6.90
CA LYS A 154 -11.92 8.09 8.34
C LYS A 154 -11.83 6.82 9.18
N ARG A 155 -12.54 5.76 8.78
CA ARG A 155 -12.55 4.47 9.46
C ARG A 155 -11.18 3.81 9.40
N GLN A 156 -10.58 3.70 8.22
CA GLN A 156 -9.25 3.11 8.03
C GLN A 156 -8.16 3.87 8.78
N ASN A 157 -8.17 5.19 8.73
CA ASN A 157 -7.25 6.01 9.51
C ASN A 157 -7.46 5.86 11.02
N ALA A 158 -8.71 5.71 11.49
CA ALA A 158 -9.00 5.49 12.90
C ALA A 158 -8.41 4.16 13.39
N ASP A 159 -8.55 3.09 12.61
CA ASP A 159 -8.00 1.78 12.94
C ASP A 159 -6.47 1.80 12.93
N MET A 160 -5.84 2.42 11.94
CA MET A 160 -4.38 2.59 11.93
C MET A 160 -3.86 3.38 13.14
N ARG A 161 -4.57 4.43 13.59
CA ARG A 161 -4.15 5.25 14.73
C ARG A 161 -4.08 4.48 16.05
N GLN A 162 -4.74 3.35 16.18
CA GLN A 162 -4.61 2.48 17.35
C GLN A 162 -3.20 1.89 17.49
N HIS A 163 -2.46 1.79 16.37
CA HIS A 163 -1.10 1.29 16.30
C HIS A 163 -0.05 2.40 16.17
N TRP A 164 -0.50 3.66 16.24
CA TRP A 164 0.33 4.84 16.01
C TRP A 164 0.83 5.39 17.34
N ASP A 165 2.12 5.63 17.46
CA ASP A 165 2.74 6.29 18.60
C ASP A 165 3.38 7.63 18.18
N LEU A 166 3.80 8.41 19.17
CA LEU A 166 4.43 9.71 18.94
C LEU A 166 5.82 9.62 18.29
N ALA A 167 6.42 8.44 18.31
CA ALA A 167 7.71 8.18 17.65
C ALA A 167 7.57 7.91 16.14
N SER A 168 6.34 7.84 15.63
CA SER A 168 6.11 7.67 14.19
C SER A 168 6.59 8.89 13.42
N PHE A 169 7.34 8.66 12.35
CA PHE A 169 7.91 9.71 11.51
C PHE A 169 7.95 9.29 10.04
N VAL A 170 8.23 10.25 9.17
CA VAL A 170 8.42 9.99 7.75
C VAL A 170 9.81 9.43 7.53
N TYR A 171 9.90 8.30 6.84
CA TYR A 171 11.16 7.72 6.37
C TYR A 171 11.42 8.17 4.93
N ASP A 172 12.66 8.47 4.62
CA ASP A 172 13.13 8.44 3.24
C ASP A 172 13.39 6.98 2.81
N ASN A 173 13.81 6.78 1.58
CA ASN A 173 14.06 5.43 1.08
C ASN A 173 15.21 4.71 1.82
N VAL A 174 16.21 5.41 2.29
CA VAL A 174 17.33 4.83 3.05
C VAL A 174 16.83 4.39 4.42
N GLY A 175 16.25 5.29 5.20
CA GLY A 175 15.76 4.99 6.54
C GLY A 175 14.66 3.95 6.55
N LEU A 176 13.81 3.91 5.50
CA LEU A 176 12.78 2.88 5.39
C LEU A 176 13.39 1.49 5.09
N CYS A 177 14.34 1.40 4.15
CA CYS A 177 15.03 0.14 3.86
C CYS A 177 15.82 -0.39 5.06
N GLU A 178 16.53 0.48 5.77
CA GLU A 178 17.25 0.14 7.01
C GLU A 178 16.28 -0.42 8.07
N ARG A 179 15.14 0.24 8.24
CA ARG A 179 14.12 -0.21 9.20
C ARG A 179 13.51 -1.56 8.83
N LEU A 180 13.39 -1.87 7.54
CA LEU A 180 12.89 -3.13 7.01
C LEU A 180 13.97 -4.22 6.96
N GLY A 181 15.24 -3.88 7.10
CA GLY A 181 16.35 -4.82 6.97
C GLY A 181 16.54 -5.32 5.54
N ILE A 182 16.26 -4.49 4.54
CA ILE A 182 16.47 -4.77 3.11
C ILE A 182 17.53 -3.86 2.51
N ALA A 183 18.13 -4.29 1.42
CA ALA A 183 19.14 -3.52 0.72
C ALA A 183 18.59 -2.18 0.20
N ILE A 184 19.41 -1.14 0.30
CA ILE A 184 19.06 0.21 -0.16
C ILE A 184 19.02 0.22 -1.70
N PRO A 185 17.99 0.79 -2.34
CA PRO A 185 17.94 0.93 -3.78
C PRO A 185 19.16 1.65 -4.37
N PRO A 186 19.58 1.33 -5.59
CA PRO A 186 20.58 2.12 -6.32
C PRO A 186 20.25 3.61 -6.33
N GLU A 187 21.27 4.45 -6.34
CA GLU A 187 21.13 5.90 -6.18
C GLU A 187 20.14 6.54 -7.16
N GLN A 188 20.13 6.10 -8.41
CA GLN A 188 19.23 6.58 -9.45
C GLN A 188 17.73 6.36 -9.14
N TYR A 189 17.41 5.44 -8.22
CA TYR A 189 16.03 5.13 -7.80
C TYR A 189 15.70 5.71 -6.42
N ARG A 190 16.65 6.38 -5.78
CA ARG A 190 16.41 7.00 -4.47
C ARG A 190 15.58 8.25 -4.65
N GLN A 191 14.56 8.36 -3.83
CA GLN A 191 13.67 9.52 -3.82
C GLN A 191 13.55 10.03 -2.39
N THR A 192 13.71 11.33 -2.23
CA THR A 192 13.37 11.99 -0.98
C THR A 192 11.90 12.36 -1.02
N TYR A 193 11.13 11.80 -0.10
CA TYR A 193 9.72 12.08 -0.01
C TYR A 193 9.47 13.29 0.89
N ALA A 194 9.05 14.40 0.30
CA ALA A 194 8.95 15.70 0.99
C ALA A 194 7.54 16.10 1.43
N ASP A 195 6.59 15.17 1.52
CA ASP A 195 5.24 15.51 2.00
C ASP A 195 5.15 15.40 3.52
N ASN A 196 5.23 16.54 4.20
CA ASN A 196 5.16 16.63 5.66
C ASN A 196 3.82 16.21 6.27
N LYS A 197 2.79 15.95 5.45
CA LYS A 197 1.48 15.45 5.88
C LYS A 197 1.43 13.93 5.97
N VAL A 198 2.39 13.24 5.35
CA VAL A 198 2.47 11.79 5.37
C VAL A 198 3.31 11.35 6.56
N ARG A 199 2.83 10.35 7.26
CA ARG A 199 3.54 9.68 8.36
C ARG A 199 3.65 8.20 8.01
N VAL A 200 4.79 7.62 8.28
CA VAL A 200 5.08 6.21 8.03
C VAL A 200 5.53 5.56 9.32
N LYS A 201 4.95 4.41 9.63
CA LYS A 201 5.38 3.56 10.74
C LYS A 201 5.57 2.13 10.24
N VAL A 202 6.62 1.48 10.68
CA VAL A 202 6.87 0.06 10.47
C VAL A 202 6.60 -0.68 11.78
N LEU A 203 5.68 -1.64 11.72
CA LEU A 203 5.35 -2.57 12.80
C LEU A 203 6.07 -3.89 12.60
#